data_6f7c7d05ec664ea9600e54a3d77a393b
#
_entry.id   6f7c7d05ec664ea9600e54a3d77a393b
#
_cell.length_a   1.000
_cell.length_b   1.000
_cell.length_c   1.000
_cell.angle_alpha   90.00
_cell.angle_beta   90.00
_cell.angle_gamma   90.00
#
_symmetry.space_group_name_H-M   'P 1'
#
loop_
_entity.id
_entity.type
_entity.pdbx_description
1 polymer ?
#
loop_
_entity_poly.entity_id
_entity_poly.type
_entity_poly.pdbx_seq_one_letter_code
_entity_poly.pdbx_strand_id
1 'polypeptide(L)'
;LVVALPLEAGVRGQILSLIGVVLTAIIALSSTTFVSNAMAGIMLQATRPFKPGDFILVNGVFGRVTRRSLVSTRIQTETRDFTNLPNLLLVTQPVTVQHREGTIIQADVSLGYDVHHSLARQELLKAAENAGLADPYVLVAELLDHAVVYRAAGFLEDVVNPLTARSQLRQKMLDALH
;
A
#
# COMPACT_ATOMS: atom_id res chain seq x y z
N LEU A 1 11.16 33.79 37.05
CA LEU A 1 11.28 33.33 38.45
C LEU A 1 12.75 33.29 38.90
N VAL A 2 13.65 32.60 38.20
CA VAL A 2 15.11 32.51 38.54
C VAL A 2 15.80 33.87 38.58
N VAL A 3 15.41 34.82 37.73
CA VAL A 3 15.97 36.18 37.66
C VAL A 3 15.63 37.01 38.87
N ALA A 4 14.56 36.69 39.59
CA ALA A 4 14.08 37.44 40.79
C ALA A 4 14.72 36.88 42.07
N LEU A 5 15.50 35.82 42.06
CA LEU A 5 16.18 35.29 43.24
C LEU A 5 17.46 36.10 43.54
N PRO A 6 17.79 36.36 44.81
CA PRO A 6 19.00 37.03 45.25
C PRO A 6 20.25 36.12 45.13
N LEU A 7 20.55 35.71 43.91
CA LEU A 7 21.69 34.84 43.62
C LEU A 7 22.85 35.64 43.04
N GLU A 8 24.09 35.21 43.26
CA GLU A 8 25.27 35.75 42.57
C GLU A 8 25.12 35.62 41.04
N ALA A 9 25.64 36.60 40.32
CA ALA A 9 25.51 36.65 38.85
C ALA A 9 26.03 35.37 38.16
N GLY A 10 27.09 34.76 38.67
CA GLY A 10 27.64 33.49 38.17
C GLY A 10 26.69 32.30 38.33
N VAL A 11 26.11 32.15 39.54
CA VAL A 11 25.19 31.06 39.82
C VAL A 11 23.89 31.19 38.99
N ARG A 12 23.40 32.43 38.83
CA ARG A 12 22.24 32.71 37.99
C ARG A 12 22.48 32.31 36.53
N GLY A 13 23.69 32.64 36.01
CA GLY A 13 24.07 32.24 34.63
C GLY A 13 24.11 30.73 34.44
N GLN A 14 24.67 29.99 35.41
CA GLN A 14 24.74 28.52 35.38
C GLN A 14 23.30 27.87 35.41
N ILE A 15 22.40 28.38 36.24
CA ILE A 15 21.03 27.89 36.33
C ILE A 15 20.29 28.15 35.04
N LEU A 16 20.41 29.34 34.43
CA LEU A 16 19.78 29.67 33.17
C LEU A 16 20.34 28.82 32.02
N SER A 17 21.65 28.57 31.99
CA SER A 17 22.27 27.67 31.04
C SER A 17 21.76 26.23 31.18
N LEU A 18 21.67 25.71 32.39
CA LEU A 18 21.13 24.36 32.65
C LEU A 18 19.68 24.23 32.20
N ILE A 19 18.83 25.23 32.51
CA ILE A 19 17.44 25.27 32.05
C ILE A 19 17.42 25.30 30.52
N GLY A 20 18.26 26.09 29.88
CA GLY A 20 18.36 26.17 28.42
C GLY A 20 18.71 24.81 27.80
N VAL A 21 19.70 24.11 28.34
CA VAL A 21 20.08 22.75 27.88
C VAL A 21 18.94 21.76 28.05
N VAL A 22 18.28 21.74 29.22
CA VAL A 22 17.14 20.83 29.47
C VAL A 22 15.98 21.12 28.51
N LEU A 23 15.60 22.37 28.34
CA LEU A 23 14.56 22.75 27.40
C LEU A 23 14.88 22.36 25.96
N THR A 24 16.13 22.61 25.52
CA THR A 24 16.60 22.19 24.21
C THR A 24 16.53 20.69 24.02
N ALA A 25 16.95 19.91 25.04
CA ALA A 25 16.86 18.44 24.97
C ALA A 25 15.39 17.96 24.88
N ILE A 26 14.47 18.54 25.65
CA ILE A 26 13.04 18.22 25.59
C ILE A 26 12.47 18.51 24.21
N ILE A 27 12.77 19.68 23.63
CA ILE A 27 12.30 20.06 22.29
C ILE A 27 12.90 19.12 21.24
N ALA A 28 14.20 18.82 21.31
CA ALA A 28 14.87 17.93 20.39
C ALA A 28 14.25 16.53 20.40
N LEU A 29 14.04 15.94 21.57
CA LEU A 29 13.42 14.62 21.72
C LEU A 29 11.95 14.62 21.24
N SER A 30 11.20 15.67 21.52
CA SER A 30 9.79 15.78 21.11
C SER A 30 9.63 15.95 19.59
N SER A 31 10.64 16.50 18.91
CA SER A 31 10.60 16.77 17.48
C SER A 31 11.03 15.60 16.59
N THR A 32 11.55 14.51 17.17
CA THR A 32 12.13 13.38 16.42
C THR A 32 11.14 12.76 15.43
N THR A 33 9.91 12.52 15.81
CA THR A 33 8.88 11.93 14.94
C THR A 33 8.56 12.84 13.75
N PHE A 34 8.47 14.14 13.96
CA PHE A 34 8.21 15.09 12.89
C PHE A 34 9.38 15.13 11.88
N VAL A 35 10.61 15.25 12.39
CA VAL A 35 11.81 15.26 11.56
C VAL A 35 11.96 13.96 10.79
N SER A 36 11.74 12.80 11.41
CA SER A 36 11.80 11.50 10.75
C SER A 36 10.79 11.37 9.61
N ASN A 37 9.56 11.82 9.81
CA ASN A 37 8.55 11.83 8.76
C ASN A 37 8.89 12.80 7.62
N ALA A 38 9.46 13.96 7.91
CA ALA A 38 9.90 14.91 6.89
C ALA A 38 11.06 14.35 6.06
N MET A 39 12.06 13.71 6.70
CA MET A 39 13.18 13.06 6.02
C MET A 39 12.70 11.90 5.14
N ALA A 40 11.80 11.07 5.66
CA ALA A 40 11.14 10.02 4.89
C ALA A 40 10.38 10.58 3.68
N GLY A 41 9.70 11.72 3.84
CA GLY A 41 9.02 12.41 2.75
C GLY A 41 9.97 12.87 1.64
N ILE A 42 11.14 13.43 2.01
CA ILE A 42 12.20 13.80 1.07
C ILE A 42 12.71 12.55 0.34
N MET A 43 12.99 11.48 1.06
CA MET A 43 13.43 10.21 0.49
C MET A 43 12.42 9.65 -0.52
N LEU A 44 11.12 9.61 -0.16
CA LEU A 44 10.05 9.17 -1.06
C LEU A 44 9.94 10.05 -2.32
N GLN A 45 10.19 11.37 -2.20
CA GLN A 45 10.22 12.27 -3.35
C GLN A 45 11.41 12.01 -4.27
N ALA A 46 12.57 11.69 -3.72
CA ALA A 46 13.78 11.40 -4.49
C ALA A 46 13.69 10.05 -5.20
N THR A 47 13.28 9.00 -4.49
CA THR A 47 13.21 7.62 -5.01
C THR A 47 11.98 7.33 -5.86
N ARG A 48 10.87 8.03 -5.60
CA ARG A 48 9.58 7.92 -6.30
C ARG A 48 9.10 6.47 -6.47
N PRO A 49 9.02 5.65 -5.42
CA PRO A 49 8.61 4.26 -5.53
C PRO A 49 7.15 4.09 -5.99
N PHE A 50 6.33 5.12 -5.82
CA PHE A 50 4.94 5.21 -6.30
C PHE A 50 4.60 6.67 -6.63
N LYS A 51 3.57 6.88 -7.44
CA LYS A 51 3.07 8.20 -7.88
C LYS A 51 1.63 8.43 -7.38
N PRO A 52 1.14 9.68 -7.31
CA PRO A 52 -0.29 9.93 -7.19
C PRO A 52 -1.05 9.23 -8.34
N GLY A 53 -2.09 8.47 -7.97
CA GLY A 53 -2.84 7.64 -8.89
C GLY A 53 -2.56 6.14 -8.76
N ASP A 54 -1.38 5.73 -8.30
CA ASP A 54 -1.06 4.33 -8.02
C ASP A 54 -1.84 3.81 -6.81
N PHE A 55 -2.01 2.49 -6.75
CA PHE A 55 -2.58 1.82 -5.58
C PHE A 55 -1.47 1.23 -4.74
N ILE A 56 -1.55 1.41 -3.43
CA ILE A 56 -0.59 0.85 -2.48
C ILE A 56 -1.29 0.02 -1.41
N LEU A 57 -0.60 -1.04 -0.99
CA LEU A 57 -0.96 -1.85 0.17
C LEU A 57 0.18 -1.78 1.19
N VAL A 58 -0.12 -1.32 2.38
CA VAL A 58 0.83 -1.25 3.52
C VAL A 58 0.10 -1.57 4.81
N ASN A 59 0.63 -2.49 5.61
CA ASN A 59 0.03 -2.94 6.87
C ASN A 59 -1.47 -3.29 6.76
N GLY A 60 -1.87 -3.96 5.67
CA GLY A 60 -3.27 -4.33 5.42
C GLY A 60 -4.17 -3.20 4.95
N VAL A 61 -3.68 -1.95 4.87
CA VAL A 61 -4.44 -0.82 4.35
C VAL A 61 -4.18 -0.69 2.86
N PHE A 62 -5.24 -0.90 2.06
CA PHE A 62 -5.20 -0.77 0.61
C PHE A 62 -5.89 0.53 0.18
N GLY A 63 -5.31 1.25 -0.78
CA GLY A 63 -5.92 2.45 -1.31
C GLY A 63 -5.11 3.14 -2.40
N ARG A 64 -5.77 4.06 -3.10
CA ARG A 64 -5.19 4.87 -4.18
C ARG A 64 -4.49 6.09 -3.61
N VAL A 65 -3.25 6.33 -3.96
CA VAL A 65 -2.48 7.52 -3.57
C VAL A 65 -3.12 8.76 -4.21
N THR A 66 -3.62 9.68 -3.37
CA THR A 66 -4.25 10.93 -3.82
C THR A 66 -3.30 12.12 -3.70
N ARG A 67 -2.53 12.18 -2.62
CA ARG A 67 -1.61 13.29 -2.37
C ARG A 67 -0.42 12.83 -1.54
N ARG A 68 0.75 13.40 -1.84
CA ARG A 68 1.97 13.25 -1.06
C ARG A 68 2.33 14.60 -0.46
N SER A 69 2.61 14.61 0.86
CA SER A 69 3.08 15.77 1.61
C SER A 69 4.45 15.49 2.20
N LEU A 70 5.07 16.48 2.82
CA LEU A 70 6.39 16.33 3.43
C LEU A 70 6.39 15.29 4.57
N VAL A 71 5.33 15.25 5.37
CA VAL A 71 5.26 14.39 6.57
C VAL A 71 4.32 13.20 6.43
N SER A 72 3.41 13.21 5.45
CA SER A 72 2.42 12.15 5.26
C SER A 72 2.04 11.98 3.80
N THR A 73 1.59 10.78 3.45
CA THR A 73 0.97 10.43 2.18
C THR A 73 -0.50 10.12 2.41
N ARG A 74 -1.39 10.72 1.64
CA ARG A 74 -2.84 10.47 1.72
C ARG A 74 -3.24 9.45 0.68
N ILE A 75 -3.97 8.44 1.11
CA ILE A 75 -4.60 7.46 0.23
C ILE A 75 -6.12 7.53 0.37
N GLN A 76 -6.82 7.13 -0.67
CA GLN A 76 -8.26 6.91 -0.67
C GLN A 76 -8.51 5.40 -0.71
N THR A 77 -9.24 4.91 0.29
CA THR A 77 -9.61 3.49 0.41
C THR A 77 -10.76 3.14 -0.55
N GLU A 78 -11.11 1.86 -0.62
CA GLU A 78 -12.23 1.33 -1.41
C GLU A 78 -13.59 1.92 -0.99
N THR A 79 -13.75 2.19 0.29
CA THR A 79 -14.95 2.83 0.88
C THR A 79 -14.99 4.34 0.63
N ARG A 80 -14.02 4.88 -0.15
CA ARG A 80 -13.81 6.31 -0.43
C ARG A 80 -13.36 7.14 0.76
N ASP A 81 -12.97 6.52 1.86
CA ASP A 81 -12.40 7.22 3.01
C ASP A 81 -10.96 7.65 2.72
N PHE A 82 -10.54 8.73 3.36
CA PHE A 82 -9.17 9.21 3.28
C PHE A 82 -8.36 8.76 4.49
N THR A 83 -7.28 8.03 4.24
CA THR A 83 -6.32 7.63 5.26
C THR A 83 -5.01 8.39 5.06
N ASN A 84 -4.50 9.01 6.12
CA ASN A 84 -3.19 9.64 6.10
C ASN A 84 -2.16 8.69 6.69
N LEU A 85 -1.21 8.26 5.87
CA LEU A 85 -0.11 7.40 6.27
C LEU A 85 1.13 8.26 6.58
N PRO A 86 1.74 8.16 7.78
CA PRO A 86 3.01 8.81 8.05
C PRO A 86 4.08 8.34 7.04
N ASN A 87 4.88 9.26 6.50
CA ASN A 87 5.89 8.90 5.51
C ASN A 87 6.95 7.92 6.06
N LEU A 88 7.27 8.03 7.35
CA LEU A 88 8.16 7.11 8.02
C LEU A 88 7.67 5.65 7.92
N LEU A 89 6.36 5.41 8.05
CA LEU A 89 5.77 4.10 7.89
C LEU A 89 6.04 3.52 6.49
N LEU A 90 5.91 4.35 5.45
CA LEU A 90 6.09 3.95 4.05
C LEU A 90 7.56 3.67 3.68
N VAL A 91 8.51 4.12 4.48
CA VAL A 91 9.95 3.85 4.28
C VAL A 91 10.41 2.66 5.10
N THR A 92 9.78 2.42 6.27
CA THR A 92 10.20 1.37 7.21
C THR A 92 9.44 0.06 7.04
N GLN A 93 8.30 0.05 6.35
CA GLN A 93 7.48 -1.13 6.14
C GLN A 93 7.46 -1.52 4.66
N PRO A 94 7.26 -2.82 4.33
CA PRO A 94 7.03 -3.25 2.96
C PRO A 94 5.79 -2.58 2.38
N VAL A 95 5.94 -1.99 1.20
CA VAL A 95 4.85 -1.37 0.45
C VAL A 95 4.70 -2.11 -0.87
N THR A 96 3.54 -2.74 -1.08
CA THR A 96 3.19 -3.30 -2.39
C THR A 96 2.57 -2.21 -3.24
N VAL A 97 3.09 -2.00 -4.43
CA VAL A 97 2.63 -0.97 -5.36
C VAL A 97 1.99 -1.63 -6.58
N GLN A 98 0.77 -1.23 -6.89
CA GLN A 98 0.10 -1.56 -8.15
C GLN A 98 0.05 -0.30 -9.00
N HIS A 99 0.84 -0.27 -10.06
CA HIS A 99 0.91 0.88 -10.95
C HIS A 99 -0.36 1.00 -11.79
N ARG A 100 -0.79 2.23 -12.02
CA ARG A 100 -1.93 2.51 -12.88
C ARG A 100 -1.64 2.12 -14.34
N GLU A 101 -0.38 2.19 -14.76
CA GLU A 101 0.07 1.90 -16.13
C GLU A 101 -0.03 0.40 -16.50
N GLY A 102 -0.35 -0.47 -15.54
CA GLY A 102 -0.60 -1.88 -15.75
C GLY A 102 -0.29 -2.72 -14.52
N THR A 103 -1.08 -3.76 -14.33
CA THR A 103 -0.87 -4.74 -13.26
C THR A 103 -1.45 -6.10 -13.67
N ILE A 104 -0.96 -7.15 -13.02
CA ILE A 104 -1.55 -8.49 -13.18
C ILE A 104 -2.81 -8.57 -12.32
N ILE A 105 -3.94 -8.86 -12.96
CA ILE A 105 -5.20 -9.20 -12.29
C ILE A 105 -5.30 -10.72 -12.24
N GLN A 106 -5.67 -11.24 -11.08
CA GLN A 106 -5.84 -12.69 -10.90
C GLN A 106 -7.07 -13.00 -10.06
N ALA A 107 -7.68 -14.15 -10.34
CA ALA A 107 -8.77 -14.69 -9.55
C ALA A 107 -8.68 -16.21 -9.50
N ASP A 108 -9.09 -16.77 -8.37
CA ASP A 108 -9.09 -18.21 -8.14
C ASP A 108 -10.51 -18.75 -8.22
N VAL A 109 -10.65 -19.99 -8.76
CA VAL A 109 -11.88 -20.78 -8.77
C VAL A 109 -11.56 -22.21 -8.38
N SER A 110 -12.42 -22.81 -7.60
CA SER A 110 -12.34 -24.21 -7.16
C SER A 110 -13.30 -25.05 -8.00
N LEU A 111 -12.79 -26.08 -8.67
CA LEU A 111 -13.56 -27.02 -9.50
C LEU A 111 -13.38 -28.44 -8.98
N GLY A 112 -14.43 -29.26 -9.05
CA GLY A 112 -14.33 -30.68 -8.72
C GLY A 112 -13.42 -31.46 -9.66
N TYR A 113 -12.97 -32.62 -9.24
CA TYR A 113 -12.14 -33.52 -10.06
C TYR A 113 -12.89 -34.15 -11.24
N ASP A 114 -14.20 -34.00 -11.29
CA ASP A 114 -15.06 -34.42 -12.40
C ASP A 114 -14.91 -33.51 -13.63
N VAL A 115 -14.40 -32.30 -13.45
CA VAL A 115 -14.14 -31.38 -14.56
C VAL A 115 -12.78 -31.67 -15.19
N HIS A 116 -12.78 -31.98 -16.49
CA HIS A 116 -11.55 -32.27 -17.21
C HIS A 116 -10.62 -31.06 -17.26
N HIS A 117 -9.36 -31.23 -16.82
CA HIS A 117 -8.37 -30.15 -16.69
C HIS A 117 -8.20 -29.30 -17.96
N SER A 118 -8.15 -29.94 -19.16
CA SER A 118 -7.98 -29.22 -20.42
C SER A 118 -9.17 -28.31 -20.73
N LEU A 119 -10.39 -28.76 -20.43
CA LEU A 119 -11.62 -27.97 -20.60
C LEU A 119 -11.64 -26.79 -19.63
N ALA A 120 -11.42 -27.04 -18.35
CA ALA A 120 -11.32 -26.00 -17.34
C ALA A 120 -10.32 -24.91 -17.73
N ARG A 121 -9.12 -25.32 -18.14
CA ARG A 121 -8.09 -24.39 -18.59
C ARG A 121 -8.51 -23.57 -19.80
N GLN A 122 -9.14 -24.19 -20.80
CA GLN A 122 -9.58 -23.50 -22.01
C GLN A 122 -10.64 -22.46 -21.72
N GLU A 123 -11.66 -22.80 -20.94
CA GLU A 123 -12.74 -21.89 -20.60
C GLU A 123 -12.27 -20.74 -19.69
N LEU A 124 -11.37 -21.01 -18.74
CA LEU A 124 -10.79 -19.98 -17.90
C LEU A 124 -9.86 -19.01 -18.67
N LEU A 125 -9.15 -19.50 -19.71
CA LEU A 125 -8.38 -18.64 -20.61
C LEU A 125 -9.30 -17.70 -21.39
N LYS A 126 -10.37 -18.21 -21.99
CA LYS A 126 -11.39 -17.40 -22.69
C LYS A 126 -12.03 -16.38 -21.76
N ALA A 127 -12.33 -16.78 -20.51
CA ALA A 127 -12.89 -15.87 -19.51
C ALA A 127 -11.95 -14.70 -19.21
N ALA A 128 -10.64 -14.96 -19.11
CA ALA A 128 -9.64 -13.92 -18.88
C ALA A 128 -9.49 -12.98 -20.10
N GLU A 129 -9.53 -13.52 -21.32
CA GLU A 129 -9.56 -12.72 -22.56
C GLU A 129 -10.82 -11.84 -22.62
N ASN A 130 -12.00 -12.41 -22.32
CA ASN A 130 -13.27 -11.70 -22.29
C ASN A 130 -13.36 -10.64 -21.17
N ALA A 131 -12.53 -10.77 -20.15
CA ALA A 131 -12.34 -9.75 -19.10
C ALA A 131 -11.40 -8.61 -19.53
N GLY A 132 -10.85 -8.67 -20.75
CA GLY A 132 -9.95 -7.64 -21.31
C GLY A 132 -8.51 -7.74 -20.79
N LEU A 133 -8.08 -8.92 -20.33
CA LEU A 133 -6.71 -9.13 -19.89
C LEU A 133 -5.82 -9.50 -21.07
N ALA A 134 -4.66 -8.87 -21.17
CA ALA A 134 -3.61 -9.23 -22.12
C ALA A 134 -2.77 -10.40 -21.57
N ASP A 135 -2.23 -11.22 -22.49
CA ASP A 135 -1.39 -12.37 -22.16
C ASP A 135 -1.97 -13.27 -21.03
N PRO A 136 -3.24 -13.73 -21.16
CA PRO A 136 -3.88 -14.49 -20.10
C PRO A 136 -3.22 -15.86 -19.91
N TYR A 137 -3.14 -16.30 -18.68
CA TYR A 137 -2.64 -17.62 -18.31
C TYR A 137 -3.44 -18.25 -17.18
N VAL A 138 -3.44 -19.57 -17.13
CA VAL A 138 -4.12 -20.35 -16.09
C VAL A 138 -3.11 -21.30 -15.44
N LEU A 139 -3.08 -21.27 -14.11
CA LEU A 139 -2.26 -22.14 -13.28
C LEU A 139 -3.16 -23.04 -12.42
N VAL A 140 -2.69 -24.22 -12.10
CA VAL A 140 -3.21 -24.99 -10.97
C VAL A 140 -2.55 -24.44 -9.71
N ALA A 141 -3.32 -23.77 -8.89
CA ALA A 141 -2.82 -23.11 -7.68
C ALA A 141 -2.69 -24.07 -6.51
N GLU A 142 -3.66 -24.99 -6.36
CA GLU A 142 -3.71 -25.94 -5.25
C GLU A 142 -4.54 -27.17 -5.62
N LEU A 143 -4.17 -28.33 -5.05
CA LEU A 143 -4.96 -29.56 -5.10
C LEU A 143 -5.51 -29.81 -3.70
N LEU A 144 -6.82 -29.70 -3.56
CA LEU A 144 -7.55 -29.97 -2.32
C LEU A 144 -8.14 -31.38 -2.33
N ASP A 145 -8.63 -31.87 -1.19
CA ASP A 145 -9.18 -33.24 -1.05
C ASP A 145 -10.32 -33.53 -2.04
N HIS A 146 -11.15 -32.53 -2.37
CA HIS A 146 -12.33 -32.69 -3.23
C HIS A 146 -12.40 -31.71 -4.39
N ALA A 147 -11.37 -30.90 -4.60
CA ALA A 147 -11.37 -29.87 -5.63
C ALA A 147 -9.95 -29.49 -6.06
N VAL A 148 -9.85 -28.95 -7.27
CA VAL A 148 -8.64 -28.32 -7.82
C VAL A 148 -8.86 -26.83 -7.87
N VAL A 149 -7.93 -26.06 -7.32
CA VAL A 149 -7.96 -24.60 -7.39
C VAL A 149 -7.20 -24.14 -8.62
N TYR A 150 -7.91 -23.52 -9.54
CA TYR A 150 -7.35 -22.88 -10.73
C TYR A 150 -7.23 -21.39 -10.50
N ARG A 151 -6.11 -20.81 -10.92
CA ARG A 151 -5.87 -19.39 -10.94
C ARG A 151 -5.82 -18.89 -12.36
N ALA A 152 -6.81 -18.10 -12.77
CA ALA A 152 -6.79 -17.35 -14.01
C ALA A 152 -6.18 -15.97 -13.75
N ALA A 153 -5.26 -15.56 -14.61
CA ALA A 153 -4.56 -14.28 -14.49
C ALA A 153 -4.21 -13.72 -15.86
N GLY A 154 -3.96 -12.41 -15.91
CA GLY A 154 -3.49 -11.72 -17.10
C GLY A 154 -3.16 -10.27 -16.79
N PHE A 155 -2.53 -9.60 -17.72
CA PHE A 155 -2.11 -8.21 -17.58
C PHE A 155 -3.25 -7.26 -17.98
N LEU A 156 -3.53 -6.26 -17.12
CA LEU A 156 -4.47 -5.18 -17.40
C LEU A 156 -3.70 -3.87 -17.58
N GLU A 157 -3.78 -3.28 -18.79
CA GLU A 157 -2.96 -2.12 -19.17
C GLU A 157 -3.39 -0.82 -18.47
N ASP A 158 -4.68 -0.53 -18.35
CA ASP A 158 -5.17 0.68 -17.66
C ASP A 158 -6.00 0.31 -16.43
N VAL A 159 -5.39 0.42 -15.28
CA VAL A 159 -5.99 0.02 -14.01
C VAL A 159 -6.73 1.20 -13.38
N VAL A 160 -8.00 1.35 -13.72
CA VAL A 160 -8.86 2.36 -13.08
C VAL A 160 -9.21 1.93 -11.66
N ASN A 161 -9.56 0.66 -11.46
CA ASN A 161 -9.85 0.06 -10.17
C ASN A 161 -9.54 -1.45 -10.19
N PRO A 162 -8.48 -1.90 -9.48
CA PRO A 162 -8.07 -3.32 -9.47
C PRO A 162 -9.14 -4.26 -8.93
N LEU A 163 -9.97 -3.80 -7.99
CA LEU A 163 -11.01 -4.62 -7.39
C LEU A 163 -12.17 -4.88 -8.35
N THR A 164 -12.59 -3.83 -9.06
CA THR A 164 -13.61 -3.96 -10.10
C THR A 164 -13.14 -4.90 -11.19
N ALA A 165 -11.90 -4.76 -11.64
CA ALA A 165 -11.31 -5.64 -12.65
C ALA A 165 -11.27 -7.10 -12.18
N ARG A 166 -10.87 -7.34 -10.92
CA ARG A 166 -10.90 -8.70 -10.34
C ARG A 166 -12.31 -9.25 -10.23
N SER A 167 -13.28 -8.42 -9.87
CA SER A 167 -14.70 -8.82 -9.83
C SER A 167 -15.23 -9.19 -11.21
N GLN A 168 -14.89 -8.40 -12.23
CA GLN A 168 -15.25 -8.69 -13.63
C GLN A 168 -14.64 -10.01 -14.11
N LEU A 169 -13.37 -10.26 -13.81
CA LEU A 169 -12.73 -11.53 -14.12
C LEU A 169 -13.49 -12.71 -13.48
N ARG A 170 -13.85 -12.62 -12.18
CA ARG A 170 -14.62 -13.66 -11.50
C ARG A 170 -15.98 -13.88 -12.13
N GLN A 171 -16.68 -12.82 -12.55
CA GLN A 171 -17.97 -12.94 -13.26
C GLN A 171 -17.80 -13.68 -14.59
N LYS A 172 -16.78 -13.33 -15.39
CA LYS A 172 -16.49 -14.01 -16.65
C LYS A 172 -16.10 -15.48 -16.45
N MET A 173 -15.38 -15.79 -15.36
CA MET A 173 -15.07 -17.17 -15.00
C MET A 173 -16.35 -17.97 -14.65
N LEU A 174 -17.29 -17.37 -13.92
CA LEU A 174 -18.58 -17.99 -13.62
C LEU A 174 -19.42 -18.21 -14.89
N ASP A 175 -19.48 -17.20 -15.77
CA ASP A 175 -20.22 -17.29 -17.04
C ASP A 175 -19.67 -18.40 -17.95
N ALA A 176 -18.35 -18.63 -17.93
CA ALA A 176 -17.68 -19.63 -18.76
C ALA A 176 -17.80 -21.06 -18.21
N LEU A 177 -18.11 -21.23 -16.93
CA LEU A 177 -18.24 -22.53 -16.28
C LEU A 177 -19.69 -23.02 -16.16
N HIS A 178 -20.65 -22.22 -16.57
CA HIS A 178 -22.08 -22.54 -16.64
C HIS A 178 -22.52 -22.76 -18.09
#